data_41b196f27e620e76f7405e0a413a73a2
#
_entry.id   41b196f27e620e76f7405e0a413a73a2
#
_cell.length_a   1.000
_cell.length_b   1.000
_cell.length_c   1.000
_cell.angle_alpha   90.00
_cell.angle_beta   90.00
_cell.angle_gamma   90.00
#
_symmetry.space_group_name_H-M   'P 1'
#
loop_
_entity.id
_entity.type
_entity.pdbx_description
1 polymer ?
#
loop_
_entity_poly.entity_id
_entity_poly.type
_entity_poly.pdbx_seq_one_letter_code
_entity_poly.pdbx_strand_id
1 'polypeptide(L)'
;GSFENLNTALKDPRVNIYDVGGDILSTDILNSAFDGADGVFHFAALWLLQCHEYPESAFEVNIRGTFNVMQACIKKDIPRLVFSSSASVYGDAVTEPMAEDHPFNNKNFYGATKIAAEAMLRAYHHRYGLNYVGLRYMNVYGPRQDYKGAYIAVIMKMLDAIDKGESPSIMGDGTEAFDFVAVKDCASANICAMKSNANDEFYNVGTGKRTSLKELAEILIELT
;
A
#
# COMPACT_ATOMS: atom_id res chain seq x y z
N GLY A 1 -14.43 1.60 -1.50
CA GLY A 1 -14.14 2.69 -0.58
C GLY A 1 -15.17 3.80 -0.68
N SER A 2 -15.29 4.62 0.36
CA SER A 2 -16.19 5.77 0.37
C SER A 2 -15.43 7.05 0.00
N PHE A 3 -16.07 7.95 -0.74
CA PHE A 3 -15.55 9.30 -1.00
C PHE A 3 -15.48 10.18 0.27
N GLU A 4 -16.12 9.76 1.37
CA GLU A 4 -16.04 10.45 2.66
C GLU A 4 -14.60 10.71 3.11
N ASN A 5 -13.70 9.78 2.85
CA ASN A 5 -12.27 9.93 3.17
C ASN A 5 -11.60 11.06 2.38
N LEU A 6 -12.18 11.50 1.28
CA LEU A 6 -11.67 12.58 0.43
C LEU A 6 -12.34 13.95 0.73
N ASN A 7 -13.34 14.01 1.60
CA ASN A 7 -14.11 15.23 1.88
C ASN A 7 -13.26 16.46 2.22
N THR A 8 -12.13 16.27 2.90
CA THR A 8 -11.22 17.36 3.21
C THR A 8 -10.40 17.78 1.98
N ALA A 9 -9.92 16.81 1.21
CA ALA A 9 -9.13 17.07 0.00
C ALA A 9 -9.99 17.74 -1.10
N LEU A 10 -11.23 17.31 -1.25
CA LEU A 10 -12.19 17.86 -2.25
C LEU A 10 -12.61 19.31 -1.99
N LYS A 11 -12.29 19.87 -0.81
CA LYS A 11 -12.44 21.32 -0.55
C LYS A 11 -11.38 22.16 -1.22
N ASP A 12 -10.26 21.58 -1.61
CA ASP A 12 -9.22 22.28 -2.36
C ASP A 12 -9.59 22.29 -3.85
N PRO A 13 -9.71 23.47 -4.48
CA PRO A 13 -10.13 23.60 -5.89
C PRO A 13 -9.13 22.98 -6.88
N ARG A 14 -7.93 22.63 -6.44
CA ARG A 14 -6.94 21.90 -7.26
C ARG A 14 -7.21 20.40 -7.31
N VAL A 15 -8.06 19.87 -6.41
CA VAL A 15 -8.37 18.44 -6.35
C VAL A 15 -9.61 18.16 -7.20
N ASN A 16 -9.43 17.35 -8.21
CA ASN A 16 -10.50 16.90 -9.10
C ASN A 16 -10.61 15.38 -9.07
N ILE A 17 -11.85 14.89 -9.06
CA ILE A 17 -12.11 13.47 -9.30
C ILE A 17 -12.20 13.28 -10.81
N TYR A 18 -11.44 12.32 -11.34
CA TYR A 18 -11.57 11.92 -12.74
C TYR A 18 -12.78 11.01 -12.87
N ASP A 19 -13.91 11.60 -13.30
CA ASP A 19 -15.27 11.02 -13.20
C ASP A 19 -15.68 10.24 -14.47
N VAL A 20 -14.78 9.43 -15.01
CA VAL A 20 -15.10 8.62 -16.20
C VAL A 20 -14.92 7.14 -15.90
N GLY A 21 -15.48 6.68 -14.75
CA GLY A 21 -15.45 5.28 -14.36
C GLY A 21 -14.02 4.76 -14.19
N GLY A 22 -13.23 5.41 -13.32
CA GLY A 22 -11.79 5.16 -13.14
C GLY A 22 -11.46 3.70 -12.83
N ASP A 23 -11.09 2.94 -13.85
CA ASP A 23 -10.62 1.57 -13.76
C ASP A 23 -9.24 1.46 -14.41
N ILE A 24 -8.25 0.98 -13.64
CA ILE A 24 -6.89 0.76 -14.14
C ILE A 24 -6.78 -0.35 -15.19
N LEU A 25 -7.85 -1.11 -15.40
CA LEU A 25 -7.94 -2.08 -16.49
C LEU A 25 -8.27 -1.41 -17.83
N SER A 26 -8.81 -0.20 -17.81
CA SER A 26 -9.11 0.57 -19.03
C SER A 26 -7.92 1.43 -19.45
N THR A 27 -7.22 0.99 -20.48
CA THR A 27 -6.05 1.71 -21.02
C THR A 27 -6.38 3.08 -21.58
N ASP A 28 -7.58 3.26 -22.14
CA ASP A 28 -8.00 4.55 -22.70
C ASP A 28 -8.27 5.58 -21.59
N ILE A 29 -8.86 5.14 -20.49
CA ILE A 29 -9.07 5.96 -19.30
C ILE A 29 -7.72 6.39 -18.72
N LEU A 30 -6.77 5.45 -18.54
CA LEU A 30 -5.44 5.77 -18.04
C LEU A 30 -4.70 6.75 -18.95
N ASN A 31 -4.72 6.52 -20.26
CA ASN A 31 -4.09 7.44 -21.22
C ASN A 31 -4.68 8.85 -21.18
N SER A 32 -5.98 8.96 -20.99
CA SER A 32 -6.64 10.26 -20.86
C SER A 32 -6.35 10.93 -19.50
N ALA A 33 -6.40 10.15 -18.42
CA ALA A 33 -6.13 10.67 -17.06
C ALA A 33 -4.68 11.13 -16.87
N PHE A 34 -3.72 10.51 -17.56
CA PHE A 34 -2.30 10.82 -17.43
C PHE A 34 -1.82 11.91 -18.38
N ASP A 35 -2.67 12.42 -19.25
CA ASP A 35 -2.29 13.46 -20.19
C ASP A 35 -1.87 14.74 -19.46
N GLY A 36 -0.61 15.15 -19.65
CA GLY A 36 -0.03 16.32 -19.01
C GLY A 36 0.24 16.19 -17.51
N ALA A 37 0.23 14.97 -16.96
CA ALA A 37 0.53 14.79 -15.53
C ALA A 37 2.05 14.83 -15.25
N ASP A 38 2.45 15.51 -14.20
CA ASP A 38 3.84 15.64 -13.73
C ASP A 38 4.33 14.41 -12.95
N GLY A 39 3.44 13.50 -12.57
CA GLY A 39 3.77 12.28 -11.84
C GLY A 39 2.53 11.48 -11.47
N VAL A 40 2.74 10.22 -11.13
CA VAL A 40 1.67 9.29 -10.78
C VAL A 40 1.97 8.63 -9.43
N PHE A 41 0.99 8.63 -8.53
CA PHE A 41 0.96 7.77 -7.36
C PHE A 41 0.05 6.58 -7.64
N HIS A 42 0.60 5.39 -7.68
CA HIS A 42 -0.17 4.18 -7.95
C HIS A 42 -0.50 3.43 -6.65
N PHE A 43 -1.70 3.68 -6.12
CA PHE A 43 -2.23 3.03 -4.91
C PHE A 43 -3.26 1.94 -5.20
N ALA A 44 -3.79 1.88 -6.42
CA ALA A 44 -4.86 0.98 -6.77
C ALA A 44 -4.41 -0.49 -6.69
N ALA A 45 -5.04 -1.25 -5.83
CA ALA A 45 -4.83 -2.69 -5.67
C ALA A 45 -5.98 -3.32 -4.87
N LEU A 46 -6.23 -4.60 -5.11
CA LEU A 46 -6.93 -5.45 -4.15
C LEU A 46 -5.96 -5.85 -3.05
N TRP A 47 -6.40 -5.79 -1.80
CA TRP A 47 -5.56 -6.08 -0.65
C TRP A 47 -5.59 -7.56 -0.24
N LEU A 48 -4.80 -7.94 0.77
CA LEU A 48 -4.47 -9.31 1.15
C LEU A 48 -5.67 -10.29 1.12
N LEU A 49 -6.75 -9.94 1.82
CA LEU A 49 -7.88 -10.87 1.97
C LEU A 49 -8.73 -10.95 0.71
N GLN A 50 -8.90 -9.85 -0.03
CA GLN A 50 -9.54 -9.88 -1.34
C GLN A 50 -8.74 -10.71 -2.35
N CYS A 51 -7.41 -10.65 -2.29
CA CYS A 51 -6.56 -11.50 -3.12
C CYS A 51 -6.70 -13.00 -2.78
N HIS A 52 -6.98 -13.31 -1.53
CA HIS A 52 -7.22 -14.69 -1.09
C HIS A 52 -8.59 -15.20 -1.58
N GLU A 53 -9.64 -14.38 -1.43
CA GLU A 53 -11.00 -14.76 -1.84
C GLU A 53 -11.21 -14.73 -3.36
N TYR A 54 -10.60 -13.75 -4.05
CA TYR A 54 -10.81 -13.48 -5.48
C TYR A 54 -9.47 -13.40 -6.23
N PRO A 55 -8.71 -14.51 -6.34
CA PRO A 55 -7.36 -14.50 -6.91
C PRO A 55 -7.34 -14.09 -8.39
N GLU A 56 -8.36 -14.43 -9.18
CA GLU A 56 -8.47 -13.97 -10.57
C GLU A 56 -8.63 -12.45 -10.67
N SER A 57 -9.53 -11.88 -9.87
CA SER A 57 -9.68 -10.43 -9.79
C SER A 57 -8.41 -9.74 -9.30
N ALA A 58 -7.70 -10.36 -8.36
CA ALA A 58 -6.42 -9.86 -7.87
C ALA A 58 -5.34 -9.89 -8.96
N PHE A 59 -5.29 -10.94 -9.78
CA PHE A 59 -4.40 -10.99 -10.94
C PHE A 59 -4.71 -9.85 -11.92
N GLU A 60 -5.97 -9.68 -12.30
CA GLU A 60 -6.37 -8.62 -13.23
C GLU A 60 -6.06 -7.23 -12.65
N VAL A 61 -6.46 -6.92 -11.42
CA VAL A 61 -6.27 -5.58 -10.85
C VAL A 61 -4.80 -5.34 -10.50
N ASN A 62 -4.17 -6.23 -9.72
CA ASN A 62 -2.85 -5.95 -9.16
C ASN A 62 -1.71 -6.16 -10.16
N ILE A 63 -1.85 -7.10 -11.09
CA ILE A 63 -0.81 -7.40 -12.10
C ILE A 63 -1.11 -6.70 -13.41
N ARG A 64 -2.24 -7.02 -14.08
CA ARG A 64 -2.59 -6.41 -15.35
C ARG A 64 -2.86 -4.90 -15.22
N GLY A 65 -3.58 -4.48 -14.19
CA GLY A 65 -3.83 -3.07 -13.93
C GLY A 65 -2.54 -2.28 -13.71
N THR A 66 -1.61 -2.82 -12.91
CA THR A 66 -0.28 -2.21 -12.71
C THR A 66 0.52 -2.17 -14.01
N PHE A 67 0.47 -3.23 -14.82
CA PHE A 67 1.07 -3.23 -16.15
C PHE A 67 0.50 -2.12 -17.04
N ASN A 68 -0.83 -1.93 -17.05
CA ASN A 68 -1.47 -0.87 -17.81
C ASN A 68 -1.04 0.53 -17.35
N VAL A 69 -0.91 0.73 -16.02
CA VAL A 69 -0.38 1.98 -15.45
C VAL A 69 1.04 2.26 -15.95
N MET A 70 1.93 1.28 -15.94
CA MET A 70 3.29 1.42 -16.48
C MET A 70 3.29 1.76 -17.96
N GLN A 71 2.44 1.08 -18.75
CA GLN A 71 2.28 1.37 -20.20
C GLN A 71 1.81 2.81 -20.43
N ALA A 72 0.82 3.26 -19.66
CA ALA A 72 0.32 4.62 -19.76
C ALA A 72 1.39 5.66 -19.34
N CYS A 73 2.18 5.36 -18.31
CA CYS A 73 3.31 6.22 -17.90
C CYS A 73 4.33 6.39 -19.04
N ILE A 74 4.72 5.31 -19.70
CA ILE A 74 5.64 5.37 -20.85
C ILE A 74 5.01 6.14 -22.02
N LYS A 75 3.75 5.83 -22.37
CA LYS A 75 3.06 6.45 -23.52
C LYS A 75 2.83 7.94 -23.35
N LYS A 76 2.72 8.41 -22.10
CA LYS A 76 2.44 9.81 -21.73
C LYS A 76 3.68 10.54 -21.20
N ASP A 77 4.86 9.94 -21.33
CA ASP A 77 6.13 10.51 -20.88
C ASP A 77 6.08 11.00 -19.42
N ILE A 78 5.41 10.22 -18.54
CA ILE A 78 5.27 10.58 -17.12
C ILE A 78 6.65 10.64 -16.45
N PRO A 79 7.04 11.79 -15.88
CA PRO A 79 8.37 11.98 -15.32
C PRO A 79 8.68 11.10 -14.11
N ARG A 80 7.65 10.69 -13.34
CA ARG A 80 7.81 9.94 -12.10
C ARG A 80 6.61 9.07 -11.77
N LEU A 81 6.86 7.80 -11.45
CA LEU A 81 5.88 6.89 -10.86
C LEU A 81 6.29 6.53 -9.43
N VAL A 82 5.42 6.74 -8.46
CA VAL A 82 5.57 6.20 -7.09
C VAL A 82 4.61 5.03 -6.92
N PHE A 83 5.16 3.85 -6.66
CA PHE A 83 4.41 2.61 -6.56
C PHE A 83 4.24 2.16 -5.11
N SER A 84 3.00 1.87 -4.72
CA SER A 84 2.68 1.25 -3.44
C SER A 84 2.96 -0.25 -3.46
N SER A 85 4.15 -0.64 -3.00
CA SER A 85 4.46 -2.02 -2.68
C SER A 85 4.05 -2.36 -1.24
N SER A 86 4.55 -3.43 -0.68
CA SER A 86 4.17 -3.91 0.64
C SER A 86 5.28 -4.76 1.25
N ALA A 87 5.41 -4.76 2.57
CA ALA A 87 6.24 -5.71 3.30
C ALA A 87 5.82 -7.19 3.09
N SER A 88 4.61 -7.43 2.56
CA SER A 88 4.15 -8.77 2.17
C SER A 88 5.03 -9.45 1.12
N VAL A 89 5.90 -8.72 0.42
CA VAL A 89 6.91 -9.30 -0.50
C VAL A 89 7.92 -10.17 0.25
N TYR A 90 8.23 -9.82 1.51
CA TYR A 90 9.17 -10.56 2.33
C TYR A 90 8.60 -11.86 2.89
N GLY A 91 7.28 -11.90 3.16
CA GLY A 91 6.67 -13.02 3.87
C GLY A 91 7.19 -13.16 5.30
N ASP A 92 7.44 -14.41 5.72
CA ASP A 92 8.04 -14.66 7.03
C ASP A 92 9.49 -14.20 7.05
N ALA A 93 9.88 -13.49 8.09
CA ALA A 93 11.24 -12.99 8.24
C ALA A 93 12.27 -14.14 8.29
N VAL A 94 13.27 -14.07 7.42
CA VAL A 94 14.45 -14.95 7.46
C VAL A 94 15.52 -14.34 8.35
N THR A 95 15.61 -13.01 8.33
CA THR A 95 16.48 -12.20 9.19
C THR A 95 15.70 -10.99 9.71
N GLU A 96 15.97 -10.58 10.95
CA GLU A 96 15.38 -9.38 11.57
C GLU A 96 16.48 -8.37 11.94
N PRO A 97 16.30 -7.08 11.63
CA PRO A 97 15.20 -6.48 10.86
C PRO A 97 15.26 -6.87 9.37
N MET A 98 14.09 -6.87 8.69
CA MET A 98 14.01 -7.08 7.25
C MET A 98 14.48 -5.83 6.51
N ALA A 99 15.70 -5.85 5.99
CA ALA A 99 16.23 -4.81 5.11
C ALA A 99 15.68 -4.94 3.68
N GLU A 100 15.93 -3.98 2.81
CA GLU A 100 15.41 -3.98 1.44
C GLU A 100 15.97 -5.11 0.57
N ASP A 101 17.11 -5.66 0.91
CA ASP A 101 17.76 -6.82 0.28
C ASP A 101 17.34 -8.18 0.89
N HIS A 102 16.43 -8.16 1.89
CA HIS A 102 15.87 -9.39 2.45
C HIS A 102 15.24 -10.26 1.35
N PRO A 103 15.46 -11.59 1.36
CA PRO A 103 14.92 -12.47 0.34
C PRO A 103 13.37 -12.48 0.34
N PHE A 104 12.78 -12.65 -0.84
CA PHE A 104 11.35 -12.84 -0.97
C PHE A 104 10.96 -14.24 -0.51
N ASN A 105 10.37 -14.33 0.68
CA ASN A 105 9.88 -15.56 1.29
C ASN A 105 8.33 -15.57 1.41
N ASN A 106 7.68 -14.88 0.48
CA ASN A 106 6.24 -14.72 0.47
C ASN A 106 5.50 -16.04 0.23
N LYS A 107 4.37 -16.23 0.95
CA LYS A 107 3.52 -17.41 0.86
C LYS A 107 2.05 -17.08 0.53
N ASN A 108 1.72 -15.83 0.25
CA ASN A 108 0.36 -15.41 -0.05
C ASN A 108 0.25 -14.75 -1.43
N PHE A 109 -0.94 -14.79 -2.02
CA PHE A 109 -1.15 -14.30 -3.39
C PHE A 109 -0.97 -12.78 -3.50
N TYR A 110 -1.36 -12.01 -2.48
CA TYR A 110 -1.15 -10.57 -2.46
C TYR A 110 0.33 -10.19 -2.58
N GLY A 111 1.18 -10.77 -1.73
CA GLY A 111 2.62 -10.56 -1.81
C GLY A 111 3.19 -11.00 -3.16
N ALA A 112 2.72 -12.11 -3.73
CA ALA A 112 3.11 -12.55 -5.07
C ALA A 112 2.76 -11.49 -6.14
N THR A 113 1.58 -10.84 -6.07
CA THR A 113 1.23 -9.76 -7.00
C THR A 113 2.14 -8.54 -6.85
N LYS A 114 2.57 -8.22 -5.62
CA LYS A 114 3.50 -7.10 -5.36
C LYS A 114 4.91 -7.43 -5.86
N ILE A 115 5.40 -8.65 -5.66
CA ILE A 115 6.69 -9.11 -6.22
C ILE A 115 6.66 -9.04 -7.76
N ALA A 116 5.59 -9.50 -8.39
CA ALA A 116 5.42 -9.41 -9.84
C ALA A 116 5.46 -7.96 -10.33
N ALA A 117 4.77 -7.05 -9.63
CA ALA A 117 4.77 -5.62 -9.94
C ALA A 117 6.18 -5.00 -9.82
N GLU A 118 6.91 -5.31 -8.75
CA GLU A 118 8.30 -4.84 -8.56
C GLU A 118 9.22 -5.33 -9.69
N ALA A 119 9.12 -6.60 -10.06
CA ALA A 119 9.89 -7.17 -11.15
C ALA A 119 9.55 -6.51 -12.51
N MET A 120 8.26 -6.24 -12.76
CA MET A 120 7.82 -5.54 -13.98
C MET A 120 8.32 -4.09 -14.02
N LEU A 121 8.27 -3.36 -12.90
CA LEU A 121 8.79 -1.98 -12.80
C LEU A 121 10.26 -1.91 -13.15
N ARG A 122 11.07 -2.80 -12.58
CA ARG A 122 12.51 -2.90 -12.89
C ARG A 122 12.76 -3.22 -14.37
N ALA A 123 12.02 -4.17 -14.93
CA ALA A 123 12.12 -4.49 -16.35
C ALA A 123 11.74 -3.30 -17.25
N TYR A 124 10.71 -2.53 -16.87
CA TYR A 124 10.27 -1.33 -17.57
C TYR A 124 11.27 -0.19 -17.48
N HIS A 125 11.90 -0.02 -16.31
CA HIS A 125 13.01 0.92 -16.14
C HIS A 125 14.15 0.60 -17.14
N HIS A 126 14.65 -0.62 -17.11
CA HIS A 126 15.77 -1.03 -17.97
C HIS A 126 15.44 -1.00 -19.46
N ARG A 127 14.19 -1.28 -19.85
CA ARG A 127 13.81 -1.35 -21.26
C ARG A 127 13.36 -0.01 -21.84
N TYR A 128 12.62 0.77 -21.06
CA TYR A 128 11.93 1.96 -21.54
C TYR A 128 12.29 3.23 -20.77
N GLY A 129 13.15 3.15 -19.76
CA GLY A 129 13.55 4.30 -18.96
C GLY A 129 12.47 4.77 -17.99
N LEU A 130 11.51 3.90 -17.59
CA LEU A 130 10.48 4.27 -16.60
C LEU A 130 11.16 4.72 -15.31
N ASN A 131 10.94 5.97 -14.93
CA ASN A 131 11.48 6.52 -13.70
C ASN A 131 10.49 6.25 -12.55
N TYR A 132 10.90 5.38 -11.60
CA TYR A 132 10.02 4.98 -10.51
C TYR A 132 10.73 4.86 -9.16
N VAL A 133 9.94 4.93 -8.10
CA VAL A 133 10.30 4.50 -6.74
C VAL A 133 9.16 3.63 -6.19
N GLY A 134 9.50 2.48 -5.63
CA GLY A 134 8.55 1.63 -4.92
C GLY A 134 8.68 1.78 -3.41
N LEU A 135 7.56 1.79 -2.70
CA LEU A 135 7.50 1.90 -1.25
C LEU A 135 6.86 0.64 -0.65
N ARG A 136 7.63 -0.11 0.13
CA ARG A 136 7.19 -1.32 0.85
C ARG A 136 6.69 -0.91 2.22
N TYR A 137 5.37 -0.67 2.32
CA TYR A 137 4.78 -0.30 3.60
C TYR A 137 4.74 -1.46 4.57
N MET A 138 5.11 -1.20 5.81
CA MET A 138 4.85 -2.07 6.95
C MET A 138 3.37 -2.00 7.35
N ASN A 139 2.99 -2.20 8.61
CA ASN A 139 1.58 -2.23 9.00
C ASN A 139 1.04 -0.81 9.22
N VAL A 140 0.39 -0.28 8.19
CA VAL A 140 -0.11 1.10 8.19
C VAL A 140 -1.34 1.21 9.09
N TYR A 141 -1.36 2.24 9.94
CA TYR A 141 -2.51 2.59 10.77
C TYR A 141 -2.78 4.10 10.76
N GLY A 142 -3.99 4.49 11.14
CA GLY A 142 -4.29 5.91 11.31
C GLY A 142 -5.75 6.29 11.06
N PRO A 143 -6.04 7.60 11.13
CA PRO A 143 -7.39 8.12 10.92
C PRO A 143 -7.98 7.67 9.58
N ARG A 144 -9.28 7.38 9.58
CA ARG A 144 -10.06 6.93 8.42
C ARG A 144 -9.73 5.51 7.96
N GLN A 145 -9.04 4.72 8.79
CA GLN A 145 -8.92 3.29 8.57
C GLN A 145 -10.30 2.65 8.62
N ASP A 146 -10.58 1.70 7.72
CA ASP A 146 -11.87 1.02 7.68
C ASP A 146 -12.06 0.17 8.96
N TYR A 147 -13.21 0.35 9.61
CA TYR A 147 -13.60 -0.35 10.84
C TYR A 147 -14.94 -1.09 10.70
N LYS A 148 -15.56 -1.07 9.51
CA LYS A 148 -16.89 -1.62 9.25
C LYS A 148 -16.88 -2.80 8.27
N GLY A 149 -15.76 -3.39 7.97
CA GLY A 149 -15.65 -4.49 7.01
C GLY A 149 -15.58 -5.87 7.67
N ALA A 150 -15.74 -6.92 6.87
CA ALA A 150 -15.45 -8.28 7.30
C ALA A 150 -13.97 -8.48 7.72
N TYR A 151 -13.12 -7.53 7.36
CA TYR A 151 -11.66 -7.59 7.46
C TYR A 151 -11.09 -6.38 8.19
N ILE A 152 -11.46 -6.24 9.45
CA ILE A 152 -11.01 -5.14 10.29
C ILE A 152 -9.56 -5.40 10.73
N ALA A 153 -8.68 -4.40 10.59
CA ALA A 153 -7.31 -4.47 11.08
C ALA A 153 -7.28 -4.70 12.60
N VAL A 154 -6.25 -5.39 13.09
CA VAL A 154 -6.15 -5.76 14.52
C VAL A 154 -6.30 -4.58 15.48
N ILE A 155 -5.70 -3.43 15.17
CA ILE A 155 -5.85 -2.19 15.97
C ILE A 155 -7.32 -1.79 16.10
N MET A 156 -8.07 -1.81 15.00
CA MET A 156 -9.46 -1.40 15.00
C MET A 156 -10.36 -2.36 15.78
N LYS A 157 -10.07 -3.67 15.73
CA LYS A 157 -10.77 -4.67 16.54
C LYS A 157 -10.52 -4.46 18.03
N MET A 158 -9.27 -4.16 18.41
CA MET A 158 -8.92 -3.88 19.80
C MET A 158 -9.60 -2.61 20.31
N LEU A 159 -9.59 -1.53 19.53
CA LEU A 159 -10.27 -0.29 19.88
C LEU A 159 -11.79 -0.47 20.00
N ASP A 160 -12.42 -1.19 19.08
CA ASP A 160 -13.87 -1.47 19.15
C ASP A 160 -14.25 -2.27 20.41
N ALA A 161 -13.41 -3.22 20.85
CA ALA A 161 -13.62 -3.94 22.10
C ALA A 161 -13.49 -3.00 23.30
N ILE A 162 -12.45 -2.18 23.34
CA ILE A 162 -12.22 -1.22 24.44
C ILE A 162 -13.36 -0.20 24.51
N ASP A 163 -13.82 0.35 23.40
CA ASP A 163 -14.96 1.28 23.34
C ASP A 163 -16.27 0.67 23.88
N LYS A 164 -16.42 -0.66 23.81
CA LYS A 164 -17.52 -1.43 24.38
C LYS A 164 -17.32 -1.81 25.85
N GLY A 165 -16.19 -1.47 26.44
CA GLY A 165 -15.82 -1.88 27.80
C GLY A 165 -15.41 -3.36 27.88
N GLU A 166 -15.05 -3.96 26.76
CA GLU A 166 -14.61 -5.35 26.66
C GLU A 166 -13.07 -5.43 26.57
N SER A 167 -12.49 -6.54 27.04
CA SER A 167 -11.07 -6.78 26.88
C SER A 167 -10.73 -7.08 25.42
N PRO A 168 -9.67 -6.49 24.86
CA PRO A 168 -9.18 -6.83 23.52
C PRO A 168 -8.87 -8.31 23.39
N SER A 169 -9.39 -8.95 22.36
CA SER A 169 -9.11 -10.36 22.07
C SER A 169 -7.86 -10.47 21.21
N ILE A 170 -6.91 -11.29 21.68
CA ILE A 170 -5.68 -11.62 20.96
C ILE A 170 -5.76 -13.08 20.54
N MET A 171 -5.57 -13.35 19.25
CA MET A 171 -5.45 -14.71 18.75
C MET A 171 -4.01 -15.20 18.98
N GLY A 172 -3.86 -16.45 19.47
CA GLY A 172 -2.55 -17.00 19.83
C GLY A 172 -2.07 -16.53 21.19
N ASP A 173 -0.75 -16.47 21.37
CA ASP A 173 -0.11 -16.08 22.66
C ASP A 173 0.23 -14.59 22.74
N GLY A 174 -0.05 -13.82 21.70
CA GLY A 174 0.21 -12.39 21.63
C GLY A 174 1.66 -11.99 21.37
N THR A 175 2.53 -12.95 21.08
CA THR A 175 3.95 -12.70 20.78
C THR A 175 4.19 -12.29 19.33
N GLU A 176 3.20 -12.52 18.43
CA GLU A 176 3.25 -12.00 17.07
C GLU A 176 3.47 -10.48 17.09
N ALA A 177 4.45 -10.03 16.33
CA ALA A 177 4.86 -8.64 16.35
C ALA A 177 5.00 -8.06 14.96
N PHE A 178 4.71 -6.77 14.86
CA PHE A 178 4.68 -6.03 13.60
C PHE A 178 5.35 -4.67 13.80
N ASP A 179 5.82 -4.10 12.70
CA ASP A 179 6.17 -2.67 12.64
C ASP A 179 4.91 -1.89 12.23
N PHE A 180 4.37 -1.10 13.15
CA PHE A 180 3.21 -0.25 12.91
C PHE A 180 3.66 1.16 12.53
N VAL A 181 3.28 1.61 11.34
CA VAL A 181 3.64 2.92 10.78
C VAL A 181 2.41 3.79 10.60
N ALA A 182 2.50 5.06 11.02
CA ALA A 182 1.39 6.00 10.89
C ALA A 182 1.14 6.35 9.41
N VAL A 183 -0.12 6.43 9.00
CA VAL A 183 -0.51 6.79 7.63
C VAL A 183 0.04 8.15 7.18
N LYS A 184 0.26 9.08 8.11
CA LYS A 184 0.89 10.38 7.82
C LYS A 184 2.36 10.23 7.39
N ASP A 185 3.08 9.29 8.01
CA ASP A 185 4.48 9.02 7.65
C ASP A 185 4.55 8.32 6.28
N CYS A 186 3.60 7.41 6.00
CA CYS A 186 3.46 6.84 4.66
C CYS A 186 3.17 7.92 3.62
N ALA A 187 2.28 8.88 3.90
CA ALA A 187 2.01 9.99 3.01
C ALA A 187 3.26 10.87 2.78
N SER A 188 4.02 11.15 3.84
CA SER A 188 5.29 11.88 3.76
C SER A 188 6.33 11.12 2.92
N ALA A 189 6.45 9.80 3.10
CA ALA A 189 7.34 8.96 2.30
C ALA A 189 6.98 9.02 0.79
N ASN A 190 5.69 9.01 0.45
CA ASN A 190 5.24 9.18 -0.94
C ASN A 190 5.66 10.53 -1.52
N ILE A 191 5.50 11.62 -0.77
CA ILE A 191 5.90 12.96 -1.20
C ILE A 191 7.43 13.02 -1.37
N CYS A 192 8.19 12.43 -0.44
CA CYS A 192 9.64 12.34 -0.55
C CYS A 192 10.06 11.56 -1.79
N ALA A 193 9.46 10.38 -2.05
CA ALA A 193 9.72 9.56 -3.22
C ALA A 193 9.42 10.32 -4.53
N MET A 194 8.29 11.04 -4.59
CA MET A 194 7.92 11.85 -5.75
C MET A 194 8.92 12.96 -6.05
N LYS A 195 9.50 13.58 -5.01
CA LYS A 195 10.42 14.72 -5.12
C LYS A 195 11.89 14.33 -5.18
N SER A 196 12.23 13.08 -4.87
CA SER A 196 13.61 12.61 -4.81
C SER A 196 14.22 12.41 -6.20
N ASN A 197 15.56 12.31 -6.25
CA ASN A 197 16.30 11.86 -7.42
C ASN A 197 16.53 10.33 -7.45
N ALA A 198 16.03 9.59 -6.45
CA ALA A 198 16.10 8.13 -6.42
C ALA A 198 15.33 7.54 -7.61
N ASN A 199 15.85 6.48 -8.21
CA ASN A 199 15.26 5.81 -9.36
C ASN A 199 15.63 4.34 -9.36
N ASP A 200 14.74 3.47 -9.84
CA ASP A 200 14.90 2.00 -9.83
C ASP A 200 15.17 1.42 -8.43
N GLU A 201 14.49 1.97 -7.42
CA GLU A 201 14.72 1.63 -6.03
C GLU A 201 13.42 1.28 -5.31
N PHE A 202 13.55 0.41 -4.31
CA PHE A 202 12.48 0.07 -3.37
C PHE A 202 12.94 0.39 -1.96
N TYR A 203 12.07 1.04 -1.19
CA TYR A 203 12.35 1.44 0.20
C TYR A 203 11.30 0.90 1.15
N ASN A 204 11.74 0.42 2.29
CA ASN A 204 10.85 0.12 3.40
C ASN A 204 10.29 1.41 4.00
N VAL A 205 9.01 1.38 4.32
CA VAL A 205 8.33 2.46 5.03
C VAL A 205 7.77 1.88 6.33
N GLY A 206 8.50 2.07 7.39
CA GLY A 206 8.23 1.58 8.73
C GLY A 206 8.96 2.41 9.77
N THR A 207 8.83 2.04 11.03
CA THR A 207 9.49 2.68 12.16
C THR A 207 10.80 2.01 12.54
N GLY A 208 11.04 0.79 12.05
CA GLY A 208 12.13 -0.08 12.49
C GLY A 208 11.88 -0.67 13.89
N LYS A 209 10.68 -0.50 14.45
CA LYS A 209 10.31 -0.90 15.79
C LYS A 209 9.33 -2.06 15.78
N ARG A 210 9.70 -3.15 16.40
CA ARG A 210 8.82 -4.31 16.60
C ARG A 210 7.87 -4.05 17.77
N THR A 211 6.58 -4.22 17.57
CA THR A 211 5.54 -4.13 18.62
C THR A 211 4.72 -5.42 18.59
N SER A 212 4.67 -6.15 19.68
CA SER A 212 3.85 -7.36 19.80
C SER A 212 2.37 -7.01 19.95
N LEU A 213 1.49 -7.96 19.63
CA LEU A 213 0.04 -7.77 19.83
C LEU A 213 -0.32 -7.53 21.30
N LYS A 214 0.44 -8.11 22.22
CA LYS A 214 0.26 -7.87 23.66
C LYS A 214 0.63 -6.43 24.03
N GLU A 215 1.81 -5.97 23.62
CA GLU A 215 2.25 -4.57 23.84
C GLU A 215 1.28 -3.58 23.19
N LEU A 216 0.80 -3.89 21.98
CA LEU A 216 -0.20 -3.07 21.31
C LEU A 216 -1.48 -2.95 22.11
N ALA A 217 -2.01 -4.05 22.66
CA ALA A 217 -3.20 -4.03 23.49
C ALA A 217 -2.98 -3.21 24.77
N GLU A 218 -1.84 -3.37 25.43
CA GLU A 218 -1.47 -2.60 26.62
C GLU A 218 -1.42 -1.09 26.33
N ILE A 219 -0.77 -0.70 25.23
CA ILE A 219 -0.70 0.71 24.76
C ILE A 219 -2.11 1.27 24.50
N LEU A 220 -2.96 0.51 23.82
CA LEU A 220 -4.32 0.98 23.49
C LEU A 220 -5.17 1.14 24.75
N ILE A 221 -5.07 0.25 25.73
CA ILE A 221 -5.78 0.35 27.03
C ILE A 221 -5.28 1.57 27.82
N GLU A 222 -3.99 1.86 27.79
CA GLU A 222 -3.42 3.02 28.50
C GLU A 222 -3.85 4.36 27.88
N LEU A 223 -4.09 4.40 26.58
CA LEU A 223 -4.41 5.63 25.85
C LEU A 223 -5.92 5.94 25.80
N THR A 224 -6.77 5.00 26.17
CA THR A 224 -8.24 5.13 26.11
C THR A 224 -8.85 5.10 27.50
#